data_341ab2ad2f2bafb4b31a38011c786e0c
#
_entry.id   341ab2ad2f2bafb4b31a38011c786e0c
#
_cell.length_a   1.000
_cell.length_b   1.000
_cell.length_c   1.000
_cell.angle_alpha   90.00
_cell.angle_beta   90.00
_cell.angle_gamma   90.00
#
_symmetry.space_group_name_H-M   'P 1'
#
loop_
_entity.id
_entity.type
_entity.pdbx_description
1 polymer ?
#
loop_
_entity_poly.entity_id
_entity_poly.type
_entity_poly.pdbx_seq_one_letter_code
_entity_poly.pdbx_strand_id
1 'polypeptide(L)'
;MKPNLTRRDFLKFASLFSLSHAVPTSIKGLPSKDKKNQNVLILVFDAWSAANMSLYGYERETTPKLERLAENAIVYHNHYAGSHYTTPGTASLLTGTTPWTHHAFDVNATVRDILAEKSIFHAFPGYHRLGYSHNAFADTLLRQFIGALDTYTPWERLYFENDAVFTSAVSNDIDIAAISKARALRQQDDGFSFSLFLSRLYEAYKKKRMERISADFPRGVPDNEGVNFFLLEDGIDWVLSVTETTPQPFLGYYHFFPPHDPYHTREEFYNVFAHDGYEPINKPEHFFERMHSQEKIDLQRRWYDEFILYVDAEFERLYRQLEQNDALDNTWLIVTTDHGEMFSRGILGHTKPIFYQPVMHVPLIVFPPGQDSRIDVYERTSALDLLPTLLQVTGQAEADWAEGTVLPPFPGSEASKDRTLTSVQIEKLNKDGSIKEGTAMIMKDHYELFWFFGYETIQEQGEVIELYDLDADPEELNNLYPQQKEVTEDLLGILRKKLEQLDRSYG
;
A
#
# COMPACT_ATOMS: atom_id res chain seq x y z
N MET A 1 -5.65 -12.01 35.02
CA MET A 1 -6.42 -12.41 33.85
C MET A 1 -6.84 -11.11 33.20
N LYS A 2 -6.19 -10.71 32.10
CA LYS A 2 -6.65 -9.62 31.26
C LYS A 2 -7.81 -10.19 30.42
N PRO A 3 -8.92 -9.48 30.22
CA PRO A 3 -9.98 -9.95 29.34
C PRO A 3 -9.42 -9.95 27.90
N ASN A 4 -9.43 -11.09 27.25
CA ASN A 4 -9.18 -11.18 25.81
C ASN A 4 -10.39 -10.53 25.12
N LEU A 5 -10.21 -9.30 24.67
CA LEU A 5 -11.18 -8.61 23.82
C LEU A 5 -10.97 -9.12 22.39
N THR A 6 -11.96 -9.78 21.83
CA THR A 6 -11.92 -10.20 20.42
C THR A 6 -12.20 -8.99 19.52
N ARG A 7 -11.83 -9.06 18.22
CA ARG A 7 -12.17 -8.04 17.20
C ARG A 7 -13.68 -7.68 17.25
N ARG A 8 -14.54 -8.67 17.50
CA ARG A 8 -15.98 -8.47 17.65
C ARG A 8 -16.34 -7.66 18.89
N ASP A 9 -15.59 -7.84 19.99
CA ASP A 9 -15.80 -7.05 21.20
C ASP A 9 -15.22 -5.65 21.04
N PHE A 10 -14.11 -5.48 20.34
CA PHE A 10 -13.55 -4.19 19.98
C PHE A 10 -14.52 -3.38 19.08
N LEU A 11 -15.09 -4.01 18.04
CA LEU A 11 -16.07 -3.37 17.17
C LEU A 11 -17.39 -3.04 17.93
N LYS A 12 -17.84 -3.89 18.85
CA LYS A 12 -18.97 -3.59 19.74
C LYS A 12 -18.67 -2.46 20.72
N PHE A 13 -17.44 -2.38 21.24
CA PHE A 13 -17.02 -1.25 22.08
C PHE A 13 -16.90 0.03 21.27
N ALA A 14 -16.39 -0.01 20.06
CA ALA A 14 -16.33 1.14 19.16
C ALA A 14 -17.74 1.68 18.84
N SER A 15 -18.75 0.81 18.64
CA SER A 15 -20.14 1.22 18.44
C SER A 15 -20.82 1.76 19.70
N LEU A 16 -20.41 1.34 20.90
CA LEU A 16 -20.95 1.83 22.18
C LEU A 16 -20.35 3.19 22.61
N PHE A 17 -19.13 3.51 22.17
CA PHE A 17 -18.51 4.81 22.40
C PHE A 17 -19.07 5.94 21.52
N SER A 18 -19.88 5.62 20.53
CA SER A 18 -20.55 6.61 19.66
C SER A 18 -21.61 7.48 20.36
N LEU A 19 -21.82 7.35 21.66
CA LEU A 19 -22.77 8.16 22.45
C LEU A 19 -22.13 9.21 23.37
N SER A 20 -20.82 9.26 23.47
CA SER A 20 -20.16 10.39 24.12
C SER A 20 -19.66 11.36 23.06
N HIS A 21 -20.29 12.52 22.94
CA HIS A 21 -19.74 13.68 22.27
C HIS A 21 -18.46 14.09 23.01
N ALA A 22 -17.36 13.40 22.75
CA ALA A 22 -16.05 13.93 23.06
C ALA A 22 -15.85 15.11 22.12
N VAL A 23 -16.01 16.31 22.66
CA VAL A 23 -15.48 17.53 22.03
C VAL A 23 -14.04 17.20 21.65
N PRO A 24 -13.64 17.36 20.39
CA PRO A 24 -12.26 17.14 20.01
C PRO A 24 -11.40 17.96 20.94
N THR A 25 -10.54 17.29 21.71
CA THR A 25 -9.51 17.97 22.47
C THR A 25 -8.72 18.77 21.46
N SER A 26 -8.90 20.07 21.46
CA SER A 26 -8.15 20.98 20.58
C SER A 26 -6.68 20.58 20.74
N ILE A 27 -6.04 20.22 19.63
CA ILE A 27 -4.62 20.00 19.57
C ILE A 27 -3.99 21.20 20.28
N LYS A 28 -3.44 20.98 21.47
CA LYS A 28 -2.68 22.00 22.17
C LYS A 28 -1.52 22.34 21.24
N GLY A 29 -1.64 23.48 20.58
CA GLY A 29 -0.74 24.07 19.63
C GLY A 29 0.29 23.12 19.03
N LEU A 30 0.08 22.70 17.77
CA LEU A 30 1.21 22.24 16.95
C LEU A 30 2.38 23.19 17.23
N PRO A 31 3.57 22.71 17.59
CA PRO A 31 4.69 23.57 17.88
C PRO A 31 4.85 24.55 16.71
N SER A 32 4.91 25.85 17.00
CA SER A 32 5.04 26.92 16.00
C SER A 32 6.47 27.01 15.43
N LYS A 33 7.11 25.89 15.18
CA LYS A 33 8.23 25.80 14.26
C LYS A 33 7.69 26.13 12.87
N ASP A 34 8.43 26.88 12.12
CA ASP A 34 8.07 27.41 10.81
C ASP A 34 7.52 26.27 9.92
N LYS A 35 6.20 26.21 9.73
CA LYS A 35 5.51 25.13 9.02
C LYS A 35 6.11 24.81 7.63
N LYS A 36 6.68 25.85 7.00
CA LYS A 36 7.28 25.75 5.66
C LYS A 36 8.61 25.01 5.58
N ASN A 37 9.20 24.67 6.72
CA ASN A 37 10.53 24.02 6.78
C ASN A 37 10.48 22.60 7.37
N GLN A 38 9.29 22.04 7.55
CA GLN A 38 9.15 20.66 8.04
C GLN A 38 9.30 19.66 6.91
N ASN A 39 10.03 18.59 7.17
CA ASN A 39 10.20 17.49 6.23
C ASN A 39 8.94 16.60 6.19
N VAL A 40 8.78 15.88 5.10
CA VAL A 40 7.74 14.85 4.93
C VAL A 40 8.42 13.55 4.51
N LEU A 41 8.19 12.48 5.26
CA LEU A 41 8.67 11.14 4.98
C LEU A 41 7.47 10.18 4.87
N ILE A 42 7.19 9.69 3.69
CA ILE A 42 6.09 8.76 3.39
C ILE A 42 6.69 7.39 3.16
N LEU A 43 6.32 6.44 4.01
CA LEU A 43 6.67 5.03 3.91
C LEU A 43 5.43 4.24 3.52
N VAL A 44 5.48 3.63 2.37
CA VAL A 44 4.44 2.73 1.85
C VAL A 44 4.98 1.30 1.94
N PHE A 45 4.27 0.44 2.65
CA PHE A 45 4.53 -1.00 2.70
C PHE A 45 3.48 -1.70 1.86
N ASP A 46 3.89 -2.32 0.76
CA ASP A 46 3.02 -2.86 -0.29
C ASP A 46 2.09 -3.98 0.24
N ALA A 47 0.83 -3.93 -0.13
CA ALA A 47 -0.18 -4.93 0.20
C ALA A 47 -0.42 -5.12 1.72
N TRP A 48 -0.35 -4.08 2.55
CA TRP A 48 -0.51 -4.18 3.99
C TRP A 48 -1.97 -4.00 4.44
N SER A 49 -2.66 -5.10 4.73
CA SER A 49 -4.06 -5.10 5.16
C SER A 49 -4.22 -4.71 6.63
N ALA A 50 -5.06 -3.72 6.94
CA ALA A 50 -5.43 -3.42 8.32
C ALA A 50 -6.14 -4.60 9.01
N ALA A 51 -6.81 -5.46 8.24
CA ALA A 51 -7.49 -6.66 8.74
C ALA A 51 -6.53 -7.70 9.34
N ASN A 52 -5.23 -7.62 9.05
CA ASN A 52 -4.18 -8.51 9.57
C ASN A 52 -3.23 -7.82 10.56
N MET A 53 -3.59 -6.62 11.06
CA MET A 53 -2.76 -5.87 12.01
C MET A 53 -3.39 -5.87 13.41
N SER A 54 -2.63 -6.28 14.43
CA SER A 54 -3.09 -6.24 15.83
C SER A 54 -3.39 -4.82 16.31
N LEU A 55 -2.74 -3.79 15.79
CA LEU A 55 -3.06 -2.38 16.02
C LEU A 55 -4.54 -2.05 15.71
N TYR A 56 -5.14 -2.72 14.73
CA TYR A 56 -6.54 -2.58 14.30
C TYR A 56 -7.46 -3.69 14.85
N GLY A 57 -6.98 -4.47 15.82
CA GLY A 57 -7.79 -5.47 16.53
C GLY A 57 -7.76 -6.87 15.93
N TYR A 58 -6.81 -7.19 15.06
CA TYR A 58 -6.56 -8.56 14.63
C TYR A 58 -6.09 -9.43 15.82
N GLU A 59 -6.54 -10.68 15.87
CA GLU A 59 -6.29 -11.56 17.03
C GLU A 59 -4.82 -11.97 17.18
N ARG A 60 -4.07 -12.10 16.08
CA ARG A 60 -2.63 -12.36 16.11
C ARG A 60 -1.88 -11.07 16.39
N GLU A 61 -0.90 -11.12 17.28
CA GLU A 61 -0.04 -9.98 17.61
C GLU A 61 0.98 -9.76 16.48
N THR A 62 0.51 -9.22 15.34
CA THR A 62 1.31 -9.00 14.11
C THR A 62 2.07 -7.67 14.11
N THR A 63 1.61 -6.67 14.90
CA THR A 63 2.19 -5.33 14.93
C THR A 63 2.46 -4.83 16.35
N PRO A 64 3.06 -5.64 17.26
CA PRO A 64 3.21 -5.27 18.68
C PRO A 64 4.17 -4.10 18.92
N LYS A 65 5.07 -3.84 17.99
CA LYS A 65 6.03 -2.72 18.09
C LYS A 65 5.39 -1.43 17.60
N LEU A 66 4.69 -1.48 16.48
CA LEU A 66 3.93 -0.35 15.94
C LEU A 66 2.84 0.11 16.93
N GLU A 67 2.17 -0.81 17.64
CA GLU A 67 1.22 -0.46 18.70
C GLU A 67 1.84 0.42 19.80
N ARG A 68 3.06 0.08 20.22
CA ARG A 68 3.79 0.90 21.20
C ARG A 68 4.24 2.25 20.65
N LEU A 69 4.68 2.29 19.41
CA LEU A 69 5.09 3.53 18.76
C LEU A 69 3.88 4.45 18.51
N ALA A 70 2.72 3.86 18.20
CA ALA A 70 1.47 4.57 17.96
C ALA A 70 0.92 5.34 19.17
N GLU A 71 1.48 5.14 20.37
CA GLU A 71 1.20 5.99 21.52
C GLU A 71 1.59 7.47 21.30
N ASN A 72 2.40 7.76 20.29
CA ASN A 72 2.81 9.09 19.88
C ASN A 72 2.34 9.44 18.45
N ALA A 73 1.24 8.86 18.00
CA ALA A 73 0.76 9.00 16.62
C ALA A 73 -0.72 9.34 16.52
N ILE A 74 -1.13 9.73 15.33
CA ILE A 74 -2.54 9.76 14.91
C ILE A 74 -2.80 8.45 14.17
N VAL A 75 -3.73 7.63 14.68
CA VAL A 75 -4.13 6.34 14.12
C VAL A 75 -5.51 6.46 13.48
N TYR A 76 -5.60 6.15 12.18
CA TYR A 76 -6.85 6.23 11.43
C TYR A 76 -7.46 4.83 11.32
N HIS A 77 -8.57 4.60 12.04
CA HIS A 77 -9.20 3.28 12.13
C HIS A 77 -10.07 2.91 10.93
N ASN A 78 -10.51 3.89 10.14
CA ASN A 78 -11.34 3.69 8.95
C ASN A 78 -10.70 4.40 7.76
N HIS A 79 -9.50 3.96 7.37
CA HIS A 79 -8.77 4.48 6.22
C HIS A 79 -8.79 3.49 5.06
N TYR A 80 -9.06 4.01 3.85
CA TYR A 80 -9.30 3.18 2.67
C TYR A 80 -8.35 3.52 1.54
N ALA A 81 -7.83 2.47 0.89
CA ALA A 81 -7.03 2.58 -0.32
C ALA A 81 -7.82 3.22 -1.47
N GLY A 82 -7.11 3.78 -2.44
CA GLY A 82 -7.74 4.29 -3.66
C GLY A 82 -8.25 3.18 -4.58
N SER A 83 -7.62 2.01 -4.53
CA SER A 83 -8.00 0.82 -5.31
C SER A 83 -7.39 -0.46 -4.71
N HIS A 84 -7.55 -1.58 -5.40
CA HIS A 84 -7.32 -2.93 -4.91
C HIS A 84 -5.93 -3.51 -5.25
N TYR A 85 -5.08 -2.84 -6.03
CA TYR A 85 -3.71 -3.29 -6.33
C TYR A 85 -2.77 -2.12 -6.62
N THR A 86 -1.47 -2.42 -6.80
CA THR A 86 -0.37 -1.45 -6.77
C THR A 86 -0.55 -0.26 -7.74
N THR A 87 -0.80 -0.49 -9.02
CA THR A 87 -0.81 0.61 -9.99
C THR A 87 -1.88 1.66 -9.68
N PRO A 88 -3.20 1.32 -9.56
CA PRO A 88 -4.21 2.33 -9.25
C PRO A 88 -4.15 2.82 -7.79
N GLY A 89 -3.73 1.99 -6.83
CA GLY A 89 -3.57 2.41 -5.43
C GLY A 89 -2.46 3.45 -5.28
N THR A 90 -1.29 3.18 -5.84
CA THR A 90 -0.16 4.12 -5.88
C THR A 90 -0.50 5.39 -6.68
N ALA A 91 -1.20 5.27 -7.81
CA ALA A 91 -1.65 6.44 -8.59
C ALA A 91 -2.55 7.35 -7.73
N SER A 92 -3.46 6.76 -6.95
CA SER A 92 -4.32 7.51 -6.04
C SER A 92 -3.52 8.21 -4.93
N LEU A 93 -2.56 7.53 -4.30
CA LEU A 93 -1.66 8.13 -3.30
C LEU A 93 -0.85 9.30 -3.86
N LEU A 94 -0.27 9.13 -5.05
CA LEU A 94 0.62 10.12 -5.64
C LEU A 94 -0.12 11.33 -6.23
N THR A 95 -1.35 11.15 -6.74
CA THR A 95 -2.10 12.23 -7.39
C THR A 95 -3.19 12.84 -6.52
N GLY A 96 -3.65 12.14 -5.48
CA GLY A 96 -4.83 12.53 -4.69
C GLY A 96 -6.14 12.43 -5.49
N THR A 97 -6.19 11.57 -6.53
CA THR A 97 -7.36 11.38 -7.39
C THR A 97 -7.83 9.94 -7.42
N THR A 98 -9.11 9.72 -7.73
CA THR A 98 -9.69 8.38 -7.83
C THR A 98 -9.31 7.68 -9.14
N PRO A 99 -9.45 6.32 -9.23
CA PRO A 99 -9.32 5.60 -10.49
C PRO A 99 -10.27 6.12 -11.59
N TRP A 100 -11.43 6.64 -11.24
CA TRP A 100 -12.35 7.32 -12.18
C TRP A 100 -11.70 8.49 -12.91
N THR A 101 -10.72 9.14 -12.29
CA THR A 101 -10.05 10.33 -12.81
C THR A 101 -8.69 10.02 -13.40
N HIS A 102 -7.85 9.21 -12.72
CA HIS A 102 -6.49 8.97 -13.20
C HIS A 102 -6.38 7.85 -14.25
N HIS A 103 -7.34 6.92 -14.35
CA HIS A 103 -7.42 5.81 -15.33
C HIS A 103 -6.20 4.87 -15.37
N ALA A 104 -5.43 4.78 -14.33
CA ALA A 104 -4.31 3.83 -14.24
C ALA A 104 -4.84 2.44 -13.84
N PHE A 105 -5.51 1.74 -14.76
CA PHE A 105 -6.19 0.47 -14.50
C PHE A 105 -5.34 -0.77 -14.76
N ASP A 106 -4.36 -0.69 -15.66
CA ASP A 106 -3.57 -1.84 -16.07
C ASP A 106 -2.25 -1.92 -15.30
N VAL A 107 -1.70 -3.11 -15.23
CA VAL A 107 -0.33 -3.35 -14.75
C VAL A 107 0.64 -2.50 -15.58
N ASN A 108 1.53 -1.77 -14.92
CA ASN A 108 2.44 -0.79 -15.53
C ASN A 108 1.75 0.39 -16.25
N ALA A 109 0.46 0.65 -15.99
CA ALA A 109 -0.16 1.85 -16.51
C ALA A 109 0.40 3.12 -15.86
N THR A 110 0.24 4.23 -16.57
CA THR A 110 0.50 5.58 -16.08
C THR A 110 -0.82 6.33 -15.89
N VAL A 111 -0.80 7.43 -15.16
CA VAL A 111 -1.97 8.31 -15.10
C VAL A 111 -2.14 9.05 -16.43
N ARG A 112 -3.37 9.48 -16.70
CA ARG A 112 -3.71 10.26 -17.90
C ARG A 112 -2.81 11.47 -18.06
N ASP A 113 -2.57 11.91 -19.31
CA ASP A 113 -1.73 13.06 -19.66
C ASP A 113 -2.13 14.35 -18.92
N ILE A 114 -3.42 14.56 -18.67
CA ILE A 114 -3.91 15.73 -17.92
C ILE A 114 -3.42 15.75 -16.46
N LEU A 115 -2.97 14.63 -15.94
CA LEU A 115 -2.39 14.47 -14.60
C LEU A 115 -0.87 14.28 -14.64
N ALA A 116 -0.21 14.30 -15.78
CA ALA A 116 1.24 14.05 -15.89
C ALA A 116 2.09 15.06 -15.10
N GLU A 117 1.56 16.27 -14.87
CA GLU A 117 2.19 17.30 -14.04
C GLU A 117 1.42 17.57 -12.73
N LYS A 118 0.64 16.59 -12.27
CA LYS A 118 -0.23 16.69 -11.09
C LYS A 118 0.02 15.53 -10.14
N SER A 119 1.06 15.65 -9.34
CA SER A 119 1.40 14.68 -8.31
C SER A 119 1.82 15.37 -7.02
N ILE A 120 1.95 14.61 -5.96
CA ILE A 120 2.48 15.09 -4.69
C ILE A 120 3.85 15.78 -4.87
N PHE A 121 4.69 15.32 -5.79
CA PHE A 121 5.99 15.96 -6.06
C PHE A 121 5.85 17.31 -6.72
N HIS A 122 4.88 17.50 -7.63
CA HIS A 122 4.59 18.80 -8.25
C HIS A 122 3.99 19.79 -7.24
N ALA A 123 3.26 19.29 -6.25
CA ALA A 123 2.58 20.11 -5.25
C ALA A 123 3.51 20.63 -4.14
N PHE A 124 4.79 20.20 -4.11
CA PHE A 124 5.79 20.63 -3.14
C PHE A 124 6.95 21.41 -3.77
N PRO A 125 6.68 22.58 -4.39
CA PRO A 125 7.75 23.42 -4.91
C PRO A 125 8.62 23.95 -3.75
N GLY A 126 9.95 23.93 -3.92
CA GLY A 126 10.89 24.38 -2.89
C GLY A 126 11.30 23.29 -1.88
N TYR A 127 10.74 22.09 -1.98
CA TYR A 127 11.23 20.90 -1.28
C TYR A 127 12.24 20.13 -2.15
N HIS A 128 13.21 19.48 -1.51
CA HIS A 128 13.98 18.44 -2.18
C HIS A 128 13.15 17.16 -2.23
N ARG A 129 12.75 16.71 -3.44
CA ARG A 129 11.77 15.65 -3.65
C ARG A 129 12.48 14.38 -4.08
N LEU A 130 12.26 13.31 -3.28
CA LEU A 130 12.87 12.00 -3.47
C LEU A 130 11.80 10.95 -3.74
N GLY A 131 12.09 10.04 -4.67
CA GLY A 131 11.21 8.92 -4.98
C GLY A 131 11.99 7.61 -5.15
N TYR A 132 11.51 6.56 -4.49
CA TYR A 132 11.98 5.20 -4.64
C TYR A 132 10.83 4.20 -4.45
N SER A 133 10.89 3.10 -5.19
CA SER A 133 10.00 1.95 -4.99
C SER A 133 10.75 0.64 -5.21
N HIS A 134 10.52 -0.36 -4.35
CA HIS A 134 10.87 -1.76 -4.63
C HIS A 134 9.95 -2.40 -5.68
N ASN A 135 8.70 -1.90 -5.80
CA ASN A 135 7.72 -2.42 -6.74
C ASN A 135 7.88 -1.74 -8.11
N ALA A 136 8.09 -2.54 -9.17
CA ALA A 136 8.28 -2.04 -10.53
C ALA A 136 7.04 -1.30 -11.08
N PHE A 137 5.83 -1.66 -10.62
CA PHE A 137 4.59 -1.01 -11.06
C PHE A 137 4.45 0.39 -10.45
N ALA A 138 4.77 0.54 -9.17
CA ALA A 138 4.84 1.84 -8.53
C ALA A 138 6.00 2.69 -9.09
N ASP A 139 7.14 2.06 -9.44
CA ASP A 139 8.27 2.74 -10.10
C ASP A 139 7.88 3.32 -11.48
N THR A 140 7.01 2.65 -12.22
CA THR A 140 6.48 3.17 -13.49
C THR A 140 5.81 4.54 -13.32
N LEU A 141 5.04 4.72 -12.24
CA LEU A 141 4.43 6.01 -11.90
C LEU A 141 5.47 7.04 -11.45
N LEU A 142 6.48 6.63 -10.64
CA LEU A 142 7.58 7.53 -10.27
C LEU A 142 8.35 8.01 -11.51
N ARG A 143 8.58 7.15 -12.50
CA ARG A 143 9.20 7.51 -13.79
C ARG A 143 8.34 8.48 -14.60
N GLN A 144 7.02 8.35 -14.56
CA GLN A 144 6.14 9.34 -15.19
C GLN A 144 6.33 10.73 -14.57
N PHE A 145 6.52 10.80 -13.25
CA PHE A 145 6.71 12.04 -12.51
C PHE A 145 8.17 12.45 -12.32
N ILE A 146 9.11 11.82 -13.01
CA ILE A 146 10.57 12.00 -12.82
C ILE A 146 11.00 13.47 -12.98
N GLY A 147 10.32 14.24 -13.82
CA GLY A 147 10.59 15.68 -14.01
C GLY A 147 10.31 16.54 -12.78
N ALA A 148 9.53 16.03 -11.82
CA ALA A 148 9.24 16.69 -10.55
C ALA A 148 10.09 16.17 -9.38
N LEU A 149 10.94 15.17 -9.58
CA LEU A 149 11.84 14.63 -8.58
C LEU A 149 13.22 15.25 -8.68
N ASP A 150 13.79 15.67 -7.56
CA ASP A 150 15.18 16.13 -7.47
C ASP A 150 16.14 14.93 -7.34
N THR A 151 15.65 13.85 -6.73
CA THR A 151 16.38 12.59 -6.63
C THR A 151 15.43 11.43 -6.92
N TYR A 152 15.61 10.80 -8.07
CA TYR A 152 14.95 9.54 -8.42
C TYR A 152 15.94 8.39 -8.24
N THR A 153 15.51 7.37 -7.50
CA THR A 153 16.31 6.15 -7.32
C THR A 153 15.61 5.01 -8.04
N PRO A 154 16.25 4.40 -9.05
CA PRO A 154 15.67 3.27 -9.78
C PRO A 154 15.35 2.09 -8.85
N TRP A 155 14.26 1.39 -9.13
CA TRP A 155 13.76 0.28 -8.32
C TRP A 155 14.81 -0.83 -8.11
N GLU A 156 15.67 -1.07 -9.12
CA GLU A 156 16.71 -2.09 -9.06
C GLU A 156 17.83 -1.77 -8.05
N ARG A 157 17.91 -0.52 -7.55
CA ARG A 157 19.05 -0.02 -6.76
C ARG A 157 19.31 -0.83 -5.49
N LEU A 158 18.24 -1.29 -4.83
CA LEU A 158 18.34 -2.03 -3.57
C LEU A 158 18.17 -3.54 -3.74
N TYR A 159 18.11 -4.04 -4.97
CA TYR A 159 18.17 -5.48 -5.23
C TYR A 159 19.61 -5.99 -5.25
N PHE A 160 19.81 -7.25 -4.87
CA PHE A 160 21.16 -7.87 -4.82
C PHE A 160 21.83 -7.93 -6.17
N GLU A 161 21.06 -8.00 -7.24
CA GLU A 161 21.54 -7.99 -8.62
C GLU A 161 22.24 -6.68 -8.98
N ASN A 162 21.95 -5.60 -8.28
CA ASN A 162 22.52 -4.28 -8.51
C ASN A 162 23.48 -3.85 -7.39
N ASP A 163 24.40 -4.73 -7.03
CA ASP A 163 25.43 -4.46 -6.01
C ASP A 163 26.28 -3.24 -6.43
N ALA A 164 26.14 -2.16 -5.65
CA ALA A 164 26.78 -0.88 -5.94
C ALA A 164 28.32 -0.95 -6.01
N VAL A 165 28.96 -1.89 -5.29
CA VAL A 165 30.40 -2.07 -5.31
C VAL A 165 30.86 -2.61 -6.66
N PHE A 166 30.16 -3.63 -7.17
CA PHE A 166 30.46 -4.20 -8.47
C PHE A 166 30.02 -3.29 -9.61
N THR A 167 28.84 -2.69 -9.54
CA THR A 167 28.34 -1.76 -10.56
C THR A 167 29.19 -0.50 -10.66
N SER A 168 29.66 0.06 -9.56
CA SER A 168 30.52 1.26 -9.60
C SER A 168 31.96 0.97 -10.04
N ALA A 169 32.52 -0.18 -9.66
CA ALA A 169 33.89 -0.53 -9.95
C ALA A 169 34.09 -1.12 -11.37
N VAL A 170 33.09 -1.83 -11.90
CA VAL A 170 33.16 -2.58 -13.16
C VAL A 170 31.90 -2.49 -14.02
N SER A 171 31.14 -1.40 -13.92
CA SER A 171 29.84 -1.23 -14.59
C SER A 171 29.86 -1.51 -16.09
N ASN A 172 30.91 -1.04 -16.79
CA ASN A 172 31.07 -1.27 -18.23
C ASN A 172 31.46 -2.70 -18.58
N ASP A 173 32.04 -3.45 -17.63
CA ASP A 173 32.54 -4.81 -17.85
C ASP A 173 31.50 -5.88 -17.50
N ILE A 174 30.55 -5.60 -16.61
CA ILE A 174 29.50 -6.55 -16.23
C ILE A 174 28.58 -6.84 -17.41
N ASP A 175 28.12 -5.83 -18.13
CA ASP A 175 27.28 -6.01 -19.32
C ASP A 175 28.02 -6.77 -20.41
N ILE A 176 29.28 -6.44 -20.63
CA ILE A 176 30.15 -7.15 -21.59
C ILE A 176 30.36 -8.60 -21.15
N ALA A 177 30.55 -8.85 -19.85
CA ALA A 177 30.70 -10.19 -19.30
C ALA A 177 29.43 -11.03 -19.46
N ALA A 178 28.24 -10.45 -19.18
CA ALA A 178 26.96 -11.13 -19.35
C ALA A 178 26.68 -11.45 -20.84
N ILE A 179 26.92 -10.50 -21.72
CA ILE A 179 26.79 -10.70 -23.18
C ILE A 179 27.77 -11.75 -23.69
N SER A 180 29.04 -11.70 -23.28
CA SER A 180 30.05 -12.64 -23.68
C SER A 180 29.74 -14.07 -23.20
N LYS A 181 29.24 -14.24 -21.97
CA LYS A 181 28.76 -15.53 -21.46
C LYS A 181 27.57 -16.06 -22.24
N ALA A 182 26.59 -15.20 -22.53
CA ALA A 182 25.42 -15.58 -23.31
C ALA A 182 25.80 -16.02 -24.74
N ARG A 183 26.76 -15.35 -25.36
CA ARG A 183 27.32 -15.71 -26.67
C ARG A 183 28.10 -17.03 -26.61
N ALA A 184 29.00 -17.17 -25.64
CA ALA A 184 29.78 -18.42 -25.48
C ALA A 184 28.87 -19.64 -25.28
N LEU A 185 27.76 -19.50 -24.52
CA LEU A 185 26.82 -20.57 -24.28
C LEU A 185 25.90 -20.88 -25.48
N ARG A 186 25.47 -19.86 -26.23
CA ARG A 186 24.51 -20.02 -27.35
C ARG A 186 25.13 -20.26 -28.70
N GLN A 187 26.30 -19.67 -28.95
CA GLN A 187 26.95 -19.65 -30.27
C GLN A 187 28.25 -20.45 -30.31
N GLN A 188 28.65 -21.03 -29.19
CA GLN A 188 29.97 -21.71 -29.04
C GLN A 188 31.16 -20.76 -29.42
N ASP A 189 30.98 -19.47 -29.18
CA ASP A 189 32.00 -18.45 -29.46
C ASP A 189 32.97 -18.37 -28.29
N ASP A 190 34.25 -18.07 -28.54
CA ASP A 190 35.29 -18.07 -27.52
C ASP A 190 35.15 -16.99 -26.45
N GLY A 191 34.23 -16.03 -26.60
CA GLY A 191 34.00 -14.92 -25.66
C GLY A 191 35.26 -14.15 -25.28
N PHE A 192 35.11 -13.07 -24.54
CA PHE A 192 36.30 -12.37 -23.99
C PHE A 192 36.70 -13.00 -22.65
N SER A 193 37.87 -13.62 -22.58
CA SER A 193 38.33 -14.38 -21.41
C SER A 193 38.30 -13.58 -20.11
N PHE A 194 38.63 -12.29 -20.16
CA PHE A 194 38.56 -11.41 -18.99
C PHE A 194 37.11 -11.16 -18.52
N SER A 195 36.23 -10.89 -19.44
CA SER A 195 34.80 -10.68 -19.14
C SER A 195 34.13 -11.95 -18.62
N LEU A 196 34.51 -13.13 -19.16
CA LEU A 196 34.06 -14.42 -18.65
C LEU A 196 34.60 -14.70 -17.23
N PHE A 197 35.84 -14.30 -16.94
CA PHE A 197 36.41 -14.41 -15.62
C PHE A 197 35.69 -13.51 -14.59
N LEU A 198 35.46 -12.25 -14.93
CA LEU A 198 34.71 -11.32 -14.09
C LEU A 198 33.26 -11.82 -13.84
N SER A 199 32.58 -12.31 -14.87
CA SER A 199 31.28 -12.91 -14.72
C SER A 199 31.27 -14.07 -13.72
N ARG A 200 32.28 -14.96 -13.77
CA ARG A 200 32.41 -16.08 -12.81
C ARG A 200 32.70 -15.62 -11.39
N LEU A 201 33.53 -14.59 -11.23
CA LEU A 201 33.82 -14.01 -9.91
C LEU A 201 32.54 -13.38 -9.32
N TYR A 202 31.82 -12.64 -10.14
CA TYR A 202 30.55 -12.03 -9.72
C TYR A 202 29.49 -13.07 -9.33
N GLU A 203 29.33 -14.13 -10.13
CA GLU A 203 28.42 -15.23 -9.79
C GLU A 203 28.84 -15.96 -8.51
N ALA A 204 30.13 -16.19 -8.31
CA ALA A 204 30.63 -16.80 -7.08
C ALA A 204 30.42 -15.92 -5.85
N TYR A 205 30.58 -14.60 -6.00
CA TYR A 205 30.27 -13.63 -4.97
C TYR A 205 28.79 -13.61 -4.64
N LYS A 206 27.89 -13.48 -5.65
CA LYS A 206 26.44 -13.51 -5.47
C LYS A 206 25.99 -14.80 -4.78
N LYS A 207 26.48 -15.94 -5.25
CA LYS A 207 26.15 -17.24 -4.64
C LYS A 207 26.57 -17.29 -3.17
N LYS A 208 27.79 -16.85 -2.83
CA LYS A 208 28.27 -16.85 -1.45
C LYS A 208 27.50 -15.86 -0.56
N ARG A 209 27.09 -14.70 -1.09
CA ARG A 209 26.23 -13.74 -0.40
C ARG A 209 24.86 -14.37 -0.13
N MET A 210 24.25 -14.95 -1.14
CA MET A 210 22.95 -15.63 -1.02
C MET A 210 23.00 -16.80 -0.02
N GLU A 211 24.04 -17.64 -0.06
CA GLU A 211 24.21 -18.75 0.89
C GLU A 211 24.28 -18.29 2.35
N ARG A 212 24.86 -17.12 2.62
CA ARG A 212 24.90 -16.54 3.98
C ARG A 212 23.53 -16.04 4.41
N ILE A 213 22.87 -15.27 3.55
CA ILE A 213 21.58 -14.64 3.84
C ILE A 213 20.49 -15.69 3.93
N SER A 214 20.50 -16.70 3.07
CA SER A 214 19.50 -17.77 3.08
C SER A 214 19.45 -18.59 4.37
N ALA A 215 20.50 -18.53 5.20
CA ALA A 215 20.47 -19.17 6.51
C ALA A 215 19.49 -18.50 7.47
N ASP A 216 19.24 -17.20 7.30
CA ASP A 216 18.37 -16.40 8.14
C ASP A 216 16.90 -16.36 7.63
N PHE A 217 16.63 -16.96 6.44
CA PHE A 217 15.32 -16.95 5.78
C PHE A 217 14.85 -18.37 5.42
N PRO A 218 14.18 -19.08 6.32
CA PRO A 218 13.83 -20.51 6.13
C PRO A 218 12.91 -20.80 4.92
N ARG A 219 12.10 -19.81 4.48
CA ARG A 219 11.23 -19.93 3.28
C ARG A 219 11.87 -19.37 2.01
N GLY A 220 13.05 -18.83 2.10
CA GLY A 220 13.74 -18.12 1.02
C GLY A 220 13.93 -16.64 1.35
N VAL A 221 14.94 -16.04 0.74
CA VAL A 221 15.20 -14.60 0.86
C VAL A 221 14.05 -13.83 0.19
N PRO A 222 13.59 -12.71 0.76
CA PRO A 222 12.59 -11.87 0.12
C PRO A 222 12.96 -11.53 -1.32
N ASP A 223 12.01 -11.64 -2.22
CA ASP A 223 12.22 -11.41 -3.65
C ASP A 223 10.97 -10.84 -4.33
N ASN A 224 11.16 -10.34 -5.55
CA ASN A 224 10.11 -9.99 -6.46
C ASN A 224 10.13 -11.01 -7.63
N GLU A 225 9.07 -11.79 -7.77
CA GLU A 225 8.90 -12.80 -8.83
C GLU A 225 10.00 -13.88 -8.92
N GLY A 226 10.67 -14.21 -7.80
CA GLY A 226 11.67 -15.28 -7.73
C GLY A 226 13.03 -14.94 -8.37
N VAL A 227 13.25 -13.71 -8.81
CA VAL A 227 14.46 -13.32 -9.53
C VAL A 227 15.20 -12.10 -8.97
N ASN A 228 14.49 -11.21 -8.32
CA ASN A 228 15.05 -9.98 -7.77
C ASN A 228 15.01 -10.05 -6.23
N PHE A 229 16.13 -10.38 -5.62
CA PHE A 229 16.25 -10.56 -4.17
C PHE A 229 16.66 -9.26 -3.48
N PHE A 230 16.08 -9.00 -2.32
CA PHE A 230 16.36 -7.83 -1.51
C PHE A 230 16.28 -8.15 -0.01
N LEU A 231 16.72 -7.22 0.83
CA LEU A 231 16.45 -7.21 2.27
C LEU A 231 15.74 -5.91 2.63
N LEU A 232 14.73 -6.00 3.47
CA LEU A 232 14.06 -4.81 4.00
C LEU A 232 15.03 -3.98 4.84
N GLU A 233 15.94 -4.64 5.57
CA GLU A 233 17.00 -4.02 6.33
C GLU A 233 17.88 -3.09 5.49
N ASP A 234 18.30 -3.55 4.29
CA ASP A 234 19.11 -2.74 3.37
C ASP A 234 18.31 -1.49 2.92
N GLY A 235 17.00 -1.65 2.70
CA GLY A 235 16.09 -0.55 2.36
C GLY A 235 15.96 0.48 3.48
N ILE A 236 15.78 0.01 4.71
CA ILE A 236 15.67 0.85 5.90
C ILE A 236 16.99 1.60 6.15
N ASP A 237 18.15 0.91 6.10
CA ASP A 237 19.47 1.52 6.27
C ASP A 237 19.73 2.60 5.21
N TRP A 238 19.32 2.33 3.98
CA TRP A 238 19.45 3.29 2.90
C TRP A 238 18.57 4.53 3.14
N VAL A 239 17.29 4.38 3.53
CA VAL A 239 16.43 5.52 3.86
C VAL A 239 17.03 6.37 4.97
N LEU A 240 17.54 5.74 6.04
CA LEU A 240 18.21 6.44 7.13
C LEU A 240 19.39 7.28 6.61
N SER A 241 20.26 6.67 5.81
CA SER A 241 21.45 7.36 5.25
C SER A 241 21.08 8.52 4.32
N VAL A 242 20.00 8.37 3.53
CA VAL A 242 19.52 9.41 2.62
C VAL A 242 18.89 10.54 3.42
N THR A 243 18.09 10.24 4.44
CA THR A 243 17.43 11.24 5.29
C THR A 243 18.45 12.16 6.00
N GLU A 244 19.59 11.61 6.44
CA GLU A 244 20.65 12.38 7.10
C GLU A 244 21.36 13.38 6.16
N THR A 245 21.44 13.06 4.87
CA THR A 245 22.25 13.82 3.90
C THR A 245 21.40 14.70 2.96
N THR A 246 20.09 14.51 2.95
CA THR A 246 19.19 15.25 2.04
C THR A 246 19.03 16.72 2.46
N PRO A 247 19.09 17.66 1.50
CA PRO A 247 18.75 19.06 1.77
C PRO A 247 17.34 19.21 2.33
N GLN A 248 17.18 20.09 3.33
CA GLN A 248 15.89 20.37 3.95
C GLN A 248 15.29 21.69 3.43
N PRO A 249 13.95 21.81 3.35
CA PRO A 249 12.98 20.76 3.62
C PRO A 249 12.93 19.71 2.49
N PHE A 250 12.61 18.47 2.82
CA PHE A 250 12.45 17.42 1.83
C PHE A 250 11.07 16.74 1.89
N LEU A 251 10.66 16.16 0.77
CA LEU A 251 9.56 15.22 0.62
C LEU A 251 10.13 13.90 0.10
N GLY A 252 10.18 12.88 0.93
CA GLY A 252 10.58 11.52 0.57
C GLY A 252 9.39 10.59 0.44
N TYR A 253 9.28 9.89 -0.70
CA TYR A 253 8.32 8.82 -0.92
C TYR A 253 9.10 7.52 -1.15
N TYR A 254 8.90 6.55 -0.25
CA TYR A 254 9.58 5.27 -0.28
C TYR A 254 8.57 4.14 -0.19
N HIS A 255 8.50 3.31 -1.23
CA HIS A 255 7.58 2.21 -1.37
C HIS A 255 8.33 0.89 -1.28
N PHE A 256 8.18 0.19 -0.16
CA PHE A 256 8.80 -1.10 0.12
C PHE A 256 7.88 -2.24 -0.30
N PHE A 257 8.45 -3.31 -0.85
CA PHE A 257 7.70 -4.46 -1.32
C PHE A 257 7.08 -5.30 -0.19
N PRO A 258 7.74 -5.55 0.96
CA PRO A 258 7.08 -6.23 2.08
C PRO A 258 5.90 -5.42 2.65
N PRO A 259 4.81 -6.10 3.08
CA PRO A 259 4.62 -7.55 3.20
C PRO A 259 3.95 -8.25 1.99
N HIS A 260 4.03 -7.71 0.77
CA HIS A 260 3.56 -8.35 -0.46
C HIS A 260 4.16 -9.76 -0.65
N ASP A 261 3.43 -10.67 -1.34
CA ASP A 261 3.95 -12.00 -1.66
C ASP A 261 5.20 -11.96 -2.58
N PRO A 262 6.11 -12.96 -2.45
CA PRO A 262 6.10 -14.13 -1.58
C PRO A 262 6.45 -13.79 -0.13
N TYR A 263 5.72 -14.40 0.82
CA TYR A 263 5.82 -14.10 2.25
C TYR A 263 7.03 -14.77 2.90
N HIS A 264 8.20 -14.19 2.65
CA HIS A 264 9.49 -14.67 3.11
C HIS A 264 9.97 -13.87 4.34
N THR A 265 9.89 -14.46 5.52
CA THR A 265 10.29 -13.81 6.78
C THR A 265 11.59 -14.38 7.32
N ARG A 266 12.25 -13.62 8.23
CA ARG A 266 13.44 -14.08 8.97
C ARG A 266 13.12 -15.24 9.91
N GLU A 267 14.16 -16.02 10.26
CA GLU A 267 14.05 -17.18 11.14
C GLU A 267 13.36 -16.86 12.47
N GLU A 268 13.62 -15.68 13.06
CA GLU A 268 13.03 -15.27 14.33
C GLU A 268 11.49 -15.14 14.32
N PHE A 269 10.90 -14.93 13.13
CA PHE A 269 9.44 -14.83 12.94
C PHE A 269 8.85 -16.08 12.28
N TYR A 270 9.70 -17.03 11.93
CA TYR A 270 9.29 -18.27 11.24
C TYR A 270 8.46 -19.17 12.16
N ASN A 271 7.27 -19.52 11.70
CA ASN A 271 6.32 -20.41 12.39
C ASN A 271 5.84 -19.92 13.79
N VAL A 272 5.95 -18.62 14.10
CA VAL A 272 5.47 -18.08 15.39
C VAL A 272 3.96 -18.27 15.56
N PHE A 273 3.20 -18.28 14.46
CA PHE A 273 1.74 -18.51 14.47
C PHE A 273 1.33 -19.94 14.08
N ALA A 274 2.27 -20.92 14.05
CA ALA A 274 1.99 -22.27 13.57
C ALA A 274 1.01 -23.05 14.48
N HIS A 275 0.93 -22.69 15.77
CA HIS A 275 0.18 -23.43 16.80
C HIS A 275 -0.56 -22.47 17.75
N ASP A 276 -0.98 -21.32 17.29
CA ASP A 276 -1.64 -20.28 18.08
C ASP A 276 -3.15 -20.52 18.29
N GLY A 277 -3.72 -21.48 17.56
CA GLY A 277 -5.14 -21.82 17.64
C GLY A 277 -6.07 -20.83 16.96
N TYR A 278 -5.54 -19.89 16.14
CA TYR A 278 -6.34 -18.94 15.39
C TYR A 278 -7.14 -19.66 14.28
N GLU A 279 -8.44 -19.44 14.25
CA GLU A 279 -9.35 -19.93 13.23
C GLU A 279 -9.97 -18.73 12.48
N PRO A 280 -9.69 -18.58 11.17
CA PRO A 280 -10.24 -17.49 10.39
C PRO A 280 -11.76 -17.62 10.23
N ILE A 281 -12.43 -16.47 10.15
CA ILE A 281 -13.87 -16.45 9.86
C ILE A 281 -14.10 -17.02 8.46
N ASN A 282 -14.95 -18.04 8.37
CA ASN A 282 -15.34 -18.63 7.10
C ASN A 282 -16.29 -17.66 6.36
N LYS A 283 -15.88 -17.20 5.18
CA LYS A 283 -16.65 -16.30 4.32
C LYS A 283 -17.22 -17.03 3.11
N PRO A 284 -18.40 -16.62 2.59
CA PRO A 284 -18.96 -17.19 1.35
C PRO A 284 -17.94 -17.13 0.21
N GLU A 285 -17.91 -18.19 -0.64
CA GLU A 285 -17.04 -18.21 -1.82
C GLU A 285 -17.49 -17.15 -2.84
N HIS A 286 -16.51 -16.47 -3.46
CA HIS A 286 -16.76 -15.53 -4.54
C HIS A 286 -16.99 -16.29 -5.87
N PHE A 287 -17.73 -15.69 -6.81
CA PHE A 287 -18.03 -16.30 -8.12
C PHE A 287 -16.81 -16.32 -9.07
N PHE A 288 -15.75 -15.57 -8.80
CA PHE A 288 -14.48 -15.76 -9.50
C PHE A 288 -13.97 -17.17 -9.21
N GLU A 289 -13.39 -17.80 -10.23
CA GLU A 289 -12.96 -19.18 -10.16
C GLU A 289 -12.04 -19.42 -8.96
N ARG A 290 -12.35 -20.48 -8.22
CA ARG A 290 -11.56 -20.92 -7.06
C ARG A 290 -10.20 -21.43 -7.51
N MET A 291 -9.15 -20.66 -7.25
CA MET A 291 -7.78 -21.02 -7.61
C MET A 291 -7.07 -21.86 -6.53
N HIS A 292 -7.50 -21.75 -5.27
CA HIS A 292 -6.78 -22.32 -4.13
C HIS A 292 -7.70 -23.02 -3.13
N SER A 293 -7.19 -24.09 -2.49
CA SER A 293 -7.86 -24.72 -1.35
C SER A 293 -7.84 -23.84 -0.13
N GLN A 294 -8.83 -23.95 0.76
CA GLN A 294 -8.87 -23.19 2.02
C GLN A 294 -7.61 -23.43 2.86
N GLU A 295 -7.11 -24.66 2.93
CA GLU A 295 -5.86 -25.00 3.62
C GLU A 295 -4.66 -24.19 3.09
N LYS A 296 -4.55 -24.01 1.77
CA LYS A 296 -3.50 -23.20 1.18
C LYS A 296 -3.70 -21.72 1.52
N ILE A 297 -4.92 -21.22 1.49
CA ILE A 297 -5.23 -19.81 1.83
C ILE A 297 -4.84 -19.53 3.30
N ASP A 298 -5.20 -20.42 4.22
CA ASP A 298 -4.90 -20.26 5.65
C ASP A 298 -3.40 -20.38 5.93
N LEU A 299 -2.69 -21.24 5.19
CA LEU A 299 -1.23 -21.33 5.25
C LEU A 299 -0.56 -20.03 4.79
N GLN A 300 -1.00 -19.49 3.66
CA GLN A 300 -0.45 -18.24 3.11
C GLN A 300 -0.77 -17.03 4.01
N ARG A 301 -1.98 -16.96 4.58
CA ARG A 301 -2.33 -15.95 5.60
C ARG A 301 -1.37 -15.99 6.79
N ARG A 302 -1.06 -17.19 7.31
CA ARG A 302 -0.12 -17.35 8.41
C ARG A 302 1.28 -16.84 8.03
N TRP A 303 1.75 -17.15 6.83
CA TRP A 303 3.05 -16.66 6.35
C TRP A 303 3.06 -15.15 6.16
N TYR A 304 1.98 -14.58 5.69
CA TYR A 304 1.78 -13.14 5.58
C TYR A 304 1.79 -12.46 6.96
N ASP A 305 1.10 -13.01 7.95
CA ASP A 305 1.08 -12.49 9.32
C ASP A 305 2.49 -12.52 9.96
N GLU A 306 3.27 -13.56 9.69
CA GLU A 306 4.67 -13.66 10.10
C GLU A 306 5.57 -12.66 9.34
N PHE A 307 5.24 -12.34 8.09
CA PHE A 307 5.96 -11.34 7.32
C PHE A 307 5.63 -9.92 7.82
N ILE A 308 4.41 -9.66 8.29
CA ILE A 308 4.06 -8.41 8.96
C ILE A 308 4.91 -8.20 10.23
N LEU A 309 5.17 -9.24 11.03
CA LEU A 309 6.08 -9.14 12.19
C LEU A 309 7.48 -8.66 11.80
N TYR A 310 7.99 -9.11 10.65
CA TYR A 310 9.27 -8.65 10.14
C TYR A 310 9.21 -7.17 9.74
N VAL A 311 8.15 -6.74 9.06
CA VAL A 311 7.93 -5.32 8.74
C VAL A 311 7.83 -4.48 10.00
N ASP A 312 7.07 -4.93 11.01
CA ASP A 312 6.91 -4.27 12.30
C ASP A 312 8.25 -4.07 13.03
N ALA A 313 9.14 -5.08 12.95
CA ALA A 313 10.46 -5.01 13.55
C ALA A 313 11.38 -4.00 12.85
N GLU A 314 11.38 -4.01 11.53
CA GLU A 314 12.21 -3.10 10.75
C GLU A 314 11.68 -1.66 10.80
N PHE A 315 10.37 -1.47 10.88
CA PHE A 315 9.79 -0.15 11.10
C PHE A 315 10.17 0.40 12.48
N GLU A 316 10.10 -0.40 13.56
CA GLU A 316 10.59 0.04 14.88
C GLU A 316 12.06 0.46 14.83
N ARG A 317 12.91 -0.29 14.12
CA ARG A 317 14.34 0.03 13.97
C ARG A 317 14.54 1.37 13.26
N LEU A 318 13.81 1.61 12.18
CA LEU A 318 13.82 2.91 11.47
C LEU A 318 13.35 4.04 12.39
N TYR A 319 12.21 3.88 13.03
CA TYR A 319 11.64 4.90 13.91
C TYR A 319 12.61 5.30 15.02
N ARG A 320 13.19 4.29 15.73
CA ARG A 320 14.14 4.53 16.81
C ARG A 320 15.40 5.23 16.35
N GLN A 321 15.89 4.93 15.15
CA GLN A 321 17.06 5.61 14.61
C GLN A 321 16.75 7.06 14.23
N LEU A 322 15.58 7.32 13.62
CA LEU A 322 15.13 8.70 13.35
C LEU A 322 14.94 9.52 14.64
N GLU A 323 14.39 8.88 15.69
CA GLU A 323 14.22 9.48 17.01
C GLU A 323 15.58 9.81 17.64
N GLN A 324 16.55 8.89 17.62
CA GLN A 324 17.91 9.09 18.16
C GLN A 324 18.69 10.21 17.45
N ASN A 325 18.38 10.45 16.18
CA ASN A 325 19.02 11.49 15.37
C ASN A 325 18.23 12.82 15.38
N ASP A 326 17.24 12.96 16.27
CA ASP A 326 16.33 14.12 16.37
C ASP A 326 15.59 14.47 15.05
N ALA A 327 15.57 13.52 14.09
CA ALA A 327 14.94 13.74 12.78
C ALA A 327 13.42 13.91 12.89
N LEU A 328 12.78 13.20 13.84
CA LEU A 328 11.33 13.27 14.07
C LEU A 328 10.88 14.63 14.63
N ASP A 329 11.77 15.44 15.21
CA ASP A 329 11.45 16.76 15.72
C ASP A 329 10.97 17.74 14.65
N ASN A 330 11.34 17.48 13.39
CA ASN A 330 11.02 18.34 12.24
C ASN A 330 10.47 17.56 11.03
N THR A 331 10.04 16.31 11.22
CA THR A 331 9.59 15.44 10.11
C THR A 331 8.20 14.90 10.40
N TRP A 332 7.28 15.09 9.45
CA TRP A 332 6.04 14.34 9.35
C TRP A 332 6.38 12.94 8.84
N LEU A 333 6.26 11.93 9.70
CA LEU A 333 6.44 10.54 9.29
C LEU A 333 5.07 9.91 9.06
N ILE A 334 4.83 9.44 7.83
CA ILE A 334 3.59 8.81 7.39
C ILE A 334 3.88 7.36 7.08
N VAL A 335 3.08 6.45 7.66
CA VAL A 335 3.13 5.02 7.41
C VAL A 335 1.80 4.57 6.85
N THR A 336 1.81 3.99 5.66
CA THR A 336 0.61 3.52 4.96
C THR A 336 0.95 2.42 3.97
N THR A 337 -0.01 2.05 3.15
CA THR A 337 0.11 1.11 2.03
C THR A 337 -0.68 1.63 0.83
N ASP A 338 -0.48 1.06 -0.33
CA ASP A 338 -1.24 1.32 -1.55
C ASP A 338 -2.54 0.51 -1.65
N HIS A 339 -2.57 -0.72 -1.09
CA HIS A 339 -3.74 -1.61 -0.96
C HIS A 339 -3.48 -2.67 0.13
N GLY A 340 -4.48 -3.51 0.39
CA GLY A 340 -4.36 -4.65 1.31
C GLY A 340 -4.22 -6.00 0.58
N GLU A 341 -4.52 -7.10 1.31
CA GLU A 341 -4.31 -8.47 0.86
C GLU A 341 -5.47 -9.39 1.27
N MET A 342 -5.90 -10.28 0.38
CA MET A 342 -7.07 -11.13 0.56
C MET A 342 -6.72 -12.59 0.86
N PHE A 343 -7.33 -13.16 1.92
CA PHE A 343 -7.16 -14.57 2.32
C PHE A 343 -8.49 -15.22 2.66
N SER A 344 -9.52 -15.05 1.82
CA SER A 344 -10.85 -15.60 2.07
C SER A 344 -11.64 -15.72 0.78
N ARG A 345 -12.86 -16.27 0.84
CA ARG A 345 -13.80 -16.38 -0.28
C ARG A 345 -13.26 -17.23 -1.46
N GLY A 346 -12.27 -18.11 -1.24
CA GLY A 346 -11.57 -18.86 -2.29
C GLY A 346 -10.52 -18.03 -3.02
N ILE A 347 -10.28 -16.78 -2.62
CA ILE A 347 -9.33 -15.85 -3.22
C ILE A 347 -8.10 -15.72 -2.33
N LEU A 348 -6.94 -15.73 -2.97
CA LEU A 348 -5.63 -15.45 -2.38
C LEU A 348 -5.02 -14.29 -3.16
N GLY A 349 -4.57 -13.26 -2.43
CA GLY A 349 -3.94 -12.11 -3.05
C GLY A 349 -4.94 -11.01 -3.46
N HIS A 350 -4.45 -10.02 -4.18
CA HIS A 350 -5.16 -8.80 -4.58
C HIS A 350 -5.32 -8.66 -6.11
N THR A 351 -4.89 -9.66 -6.89
CA THR A 351 -4.87 -9.58 -8.37
C THR A 351 -6.25 -9.67 -9.03
N LYS A 352 -7.29 -10.07 -8.28
CA LYS A 352 -8.67 -10.05 -8.77
C LYS A 352 -9.27 -8.67 -8.54
N PRO A 353 -10.15 -8.19 -9.44
CA PRO A 353 -10.80 -6.88 -9.31
C PRO A 353 -11.90 -6.90 -8.22
N ILE A 354 -11.48 -6.98 -6.98
CA ILE A 354 -12.31 -7.05 -5.77
C ILE A 354 -11.98 -5.91 -4.83
N PHE A 355 -12.98 -5.40 -4.12
CA PHE A 355 -12.84 -4.25 -3.23
C PHE A 355 -13.27 -4.53 -1.79
N TYR A 356 -13.27 -5.82 -1.36
CA TYR A 356 -13.63 -6.19 0.01
C TYR A 356 -12.69 -5.57 1.06
N GLN A 357 -13.19 -5.48 2.29
CA GLN A 357 -12.50 -4.84 3.40
C GLN A 357 -11.02 -5.27 3.58
N PRO A 358 -10.61 -6.56 3.44
CA PRO A 358 -9.21 -6.93 3.59
C PRO A 358 -8.28 -6.28 2.55
N VAL A 359 -8.81 -5.85 1.41
CA VAL A 359 -8.04 -5.21 0.33
C VAL A 359 -8.12 -3.69 0.40
N MET A 360 -9.29 -3.15 0.78
CA MET A 360 -9.54 -1.70 0.76
C MET A 360 -9.29 -1.03 2.10
N HIS A 361 -9.52 -1.71 3.23
CA HIS A 361 -9.26 -1.17 4.56
C HIS A 361 -7.78 -1.33 4.89
N VAL A 362 -7.07 -0.21 4.91
CA VAL A 362 -5.61 -0.15 4.98
C VAL A 362 -5.13 0.72 6.15
N PRO A 363 -3.91 0.50 6.65
CA PRO A 363 -3.37 1.33 7.71
C PRO A 363 -3.05 2.75 7.22
N LEU A 364 -3.32 3.72 8.08
CA LEU A 364 -2.70 5.04 8.04
C LEU A 364 -2.32 5.44 9.46
N ILE A 365 -1.03 5.59 9.69
CA ILE A 365 -0.48 6.06 10.94
C ILE A 365 0.39 7.29 10.64
N VAL A 366 0.09 8.40 11.29
CA VAL A 366 0.83 9.65 11.12
C VAL A 366 1.53 10.00 12.42
N PHE A 367 2.82 10.25 12.37
CA PHE A 367 3.64 10.76 13.45
C PHE A 367 3.98 12.24 13.15
N PRO A 368 3.18 13.19 13.69
CA PRO A 368 3.49 14.60 13.53
C PRO A 368 4.75 15.00 14.31
N PRO A 369 5.53 15.99 13.85
CA PRO A 369 6.67 16.49 14.60
C PRO A 369 6.30 16.90 16.02
N GLY A 370 6.96 16.33 17.03
CA GLY A 370 6.75 16.64 18.45
C GLY A 370 5.43 16.15 19.04
N GLN A 371 4.75 15.20 18.39
CA GLN A 371 3.57 14.54 18.95
C GLN A 371 3.99 13.64 20.11
N ASP A 372 3.30 13.76 21.25
CA ASP A 372 3.59 13.07 22.52
C ASP A 372 2.41 12.24 23.06
N SER A 373 1.33 12.11 22.29
CA SER A 373 0.12 11.42 22.69
C SER A 373 -0.62 10.84 21.49
N ARG A 374 -1.28 9.70 21.69
CA ARG A 374 -2.08 9.04 20.68
C ARG A 374 -3.38 9.79 20.44
N ILE A 375 -3.76 9.88 19.17
CA ILE A 375 -5.07 10.34 18.71
C ILE A 375 -5.67 9.25 17.83
N ASP A 376 -6.84 8.75 18.20
CA ASP A 376 -7.59 7.77 17.40
C ASP A 376 -8.67 8.47 16.58
N VAL A 377 -8.66 8.26 15.27
CA VAL A 377 -9.59 8.83 14.29
C VAL A 377 -10.47 7.72 13.73
N TYR A 378 -11.79 7.89 13.85
CA TYR A 378 -12.79 6.90 13.42
C TYR A 378 -13.65 7.37 12.25
N GLU A 379 -13.47 8.60 11.79
CA GLU A 379 -14.06 9.11 10.56
C GLU A 379 -13.54 8.32 9.36
N ARG A 380 -14.40 8.17 8.33
CA ARG A 380 -13.98 7.51 7.08
C ARG A 380 -13.05 8.41 6.29
N THR A 381 -11.84 7.92 6.05
CA THR A 381 -10.77 8.61 5.33
C THR A 381 -10.27 7.77 4.16
N SER A 382 -9.55 8.38 3.24
CA SER A 382 -9.06 7.72 2.04
C SER A 382 -7.61 8.13 1.75
N ALA A 383 -6.89 7.29 1.01
CA ALA A 383 -5.56 7.56 0.50
C ALA A 383 -5.45 8.90 -0.25
N LEU A 384 -6.54 9.36 -0.85
CA LEU A 384 -6.62 10.65 -1.54
C LEU A 384 -6.42 11.85 -0.60
N ASP A 385 -6.75 11.68 0.69
CA ASP A 385 -6.74 12.73 1.70
C ASP A 385 -5.33 13.10 2.16
N LEU A 386 -4.36 12.25 1.85
CA LEU A 386 -2.98 12.47 2.24
C LEU A 386 -2.41 13.75 1.60
N LEU A 387 -2.62 13.92 0.29
CA LEU A 387 -2.11 15.09 -0.44
C LEU A 387 -2.63 16.43 0.13
N PRO A 388 -3.95 16.70 0.21
CA PRO A 388 -4.45 17.97 0.75
C PRO A 388 -4.05 18.18 2.21
N THR A 389 -3.95 17.12 3.02
CA THR A 389 -3.50 17.21 4.40
C THR A 389 -2.05 17.66 4.51
N LEU A 390 -1.14 17.02 3.77
CA LEU A 390 0.28 17.37 3.80
C LEU A 390 0.53 18.79 3.31
N LEU A 391 -0.19 19.24 2.27
CA LEU A 391 -0.12 20.61 1.80
C LEU A 391 -0.52 21.61 2.89
N GLN A 392 -1.60 21.32 3.60
CA GLN A 392 -2.08 22.20 4.66
C GLN A 392 -1.13 22.25 5.86
N VAL A 393 -0.67 21.09 6.35
CA VAL A 393 0.17 21.03 7.56
C VAL A 393 1.55 21.61 7.32
N THR A 394 2.06 21.56 6.09
CA THR A 394 3.33 22.14 5.68
C THR A 394 3.21 23.55 5.10
N GLY A 395 1.99 24.11 5.03
CA GLY A 395 1.74 25.46 4.54
C GLY A 395 2.02 25.66 3.05
N GLN A 396 1.87 24.62 2.26
CA GLN A 396 1.92 24.66 0.79
C GLN A 396 0.58 25.15 0.21
N ALA A 397 0.57 25.51 -1.06
CA ALA A 397 -0.64 25.86 -1.77
C ALA A 397 -1.53 24.63 -1.98
N GLU A 398 -2.83 24.81 -1.98
CA GLU A 398 -3.79 23.76 -2.28
C GLU A 398 -3.60 23.26 -3.72
N ALA A 399 -3.82 21.96 -3.94
CA ALA A 399 -3.82 21.32 -5.24
C ALA A 399 -5.28 21.27 -5.77
N ASP A 400 -5.59 22.13 -6.72
CA ASP A 400 -6.95 22.29 -7.27
C ASP A 400 -7.48 21.05 -8.02
N TRP A 401 -6.60 20.09 -8.31
CA TRP A 401 -6.96 18.83 -8.96
C TRP A 401 -7.23 17.68 -7.98
N ALA A 402 -6.84 17.83 -6.69
CA ALA A 402 -7.00 16.78 -5.69
C ALA A 402 -8.48 16.58 -5.35
N GLU A 403 -8.90 15.32 -5.26
CA GLU A 403 -10.27 14.92 -4.94
C GLU A 403 -10.43 14.55 -3.45
N GLY A 404 -9.33 14.45 -2.74
CA GLY A 404 -9.30 14.20 -1.29
C GLY A 404 -9.69 15.43 -0.48
N THR A 405 -9.90 15.23 0.81
CA THR A 405 -10.16 16.27 1.80
C THR A 405 -9.10 16.23 2.90
N VAL A 406 -8.98 17.30 3.66
CA VAL A 406 -8.05 17.31 4.79
C VAL A 406 -8.44 16.26 5.82
N LEU A 407 -7.49 15.46 6.29
CA LEU A 407 -7.69 14.44 7.31
C LEU A 407 -8.08 15.06 8.66
N PRO A 408 -9.00 14.45 9.44
CA PRO A 408 -9.16 14.79 10.84
C PRO A 408 -7.89 14.36 11.64
N PRO A 409 -7.53 14.99 12.74
CA PRO A 409 -8.24 16.10 13.37
C PRO A 409 -7.74 17.47 12.89
N PHE A 410 -7.12 17.57 11.73
CA PHE A 410 -6.58 18.85 11.24
C PHE A 410 -7.71 19.83 10.88
N PRO A 411 -7.50 21.15 11.09
CA PRO A 411 -8.49 22.17 10.78
C PRO A 411 -8.92 22.14 9.31
N GLY A 412 -10.23 22.27 9.05
CA GLY A 412 -10.79 22.22 7.70
C GLY A 412 -11.09 20.80 7.20
N SER A 413 -10.93 19.81 8.03
CA SER A 413 -11.40 18.45 7.71
C SER A 413 -12.91 18.42 7.50
N GLU A 414 -13.33 17.81 6.39
CA GLU A 414 -14.73 17.51 6.07
C GLU A 414 -15.04 16.02 6.20
N ALA A 415 -14.10 15.23 6.73
CA ALA A 415 -14.29 13.80 6.91
C ALA A 415 -15.42 13.53 7.91
N SER A 416 -16.25 12.55 7.58
CA SER A 416 -17.35 12.07 8.42
C SER A 416 -17.44 10.55 8.31
N LYS A 417 -18.18 9.92 9.23
CA LYS A 417 -18.46 8.49 9.14
C LYS A 417 -19.25 8.11 7.89
N ASP A 418 -20.08 9.05 7.43
CA ASP A 418 -21.02 8.85 6.32
C ASP A 418 -20.44 9.30 4.97
N ARG A 419 -19.16 9.68 4.93
CA ARG A 419 -18.48 10.12 3.71
C ARG A 419 -18.57 9.06 2.61
N THR A 420 -18.90 9.50 1.39
CA THR A 420 -18.97 8.64 0.22
C THR A 420 -17.56 8.41 -0.36
N LEU A 421 -17.16 7.15 -0.49
CA LEU A 421 -15.96 6.72 -1.23
C LEU A 421 -16.38 5.88 -2.43
N THR A 422 -15.69 6.00 -3.55
CA THR A 422 -15.93 5.20 -4.75
C THR A 422 -14.63 4.79 -5.41
N SER A 423 -14.57 3.55 -5.91
CA SER A 423 -13.47 3.06 -6.73
C SER A 423 -14.01 2.30 -7.94
N VAL A 424 -13.14 2.08 -8.93
CA VAL A 424 -13.46 1.31 -10.12
C VAL A 424 -12.19 0.63 -10.66
N GLN A 425 -12.39 -0.57 -11.19
CA GLN A 425 -11.41 -1.27 -12.00
C GLN A 425 -12.04 -1.62 -13.35
N ILE A 426 -11.42 -1.20 -14.43
CA ILE A 426 -11.82 -1.56 -15.79
C ILE A 426 -10.88 -2.65 -16.30
N GLU A 427 -11.45 -3.79 -16.66
CA GLU A 427 -10.70 -4.96 -17.11
C GLU A 427 -10.63 -5.07 -18.63
N LYS A 428 -11.71 -4.70 -19.31
CA LYS A 428 -11.78 -4.80 -20.78
C LYS A 428 -12.60 -3.68 -21.41
N LEU A 429 -12.12 -3.25 -22.58
CA LEU A 429 -12.86 -2.38 -23.50
C LEU A 429 -13.39 -3.18 -24.69
N ASN A 430 -14.47 -2.70 -25.29
CA ASN A 430 -14.97 -3.15 -26.58
C ASN A 430 -14.07 -2.61 -27.71
N LYS A 431 -14.26 -3.11 -28.92
CA LYS A 431 -13.50 -2.66 -30.12
C LYS A 431 -13.72 -1.18 -30.47
N ASP A 432 -14.84 -0.61 -30.05
CA ASP A 432 -15.19 0.80 -30.24
C ASP A 432 -14.70 1.69 -29.09
N GLY A 433 -13.97 1.13 -28.14
CA GLY A 433 -13.44 1.83 -26.96
C GLY A 433 -14.40 1.93 -25.78
N SER A 434 -15.67 1.52 -25.92
CA SER A 434 -16.61 1.51 -24.80
C SER A 434 -16.24 0.46 -23.73
N ILE A 435 -16.61 0.73 -22.48
CA ILE A 435 -16.30 -0.16 -21.36
C ILE A 435 -17.12 -1.44 -21.48
N LYS A 436 -16.43 -2.59 -21.40
CA LYS A 436 -17.05 -3.91 -21.51
C LYS A 436 -17.17 -4.64 -20.17
N GLU A 437 -16.09 -4.66 -19.41
CA GLU A 437 -15.95 -5.50 -18.23
C GLU A 437 -15.26 -4.73 -17.11
N GLY A 438 -15.76 -4.84 -15.89
CA GLY A 438 -15.16 -4.18 -14.74
C GLY A 438 -15.91 -4.40 -13.44
N THR A 439 -15.32 -3.89 -12.37
CA THR A 439 -15.90 -3.84 -11.04
C THR A 439 -15.89 -2.42 -10.53
N ALA A 440 -17.01 -1.98 -9.93
CA ALA A 440 -17.11 -0.70 -9.26
C ALA A 440 -17.58 -0.89 -7.81
N MET A 441 -17.11 -0.02 -6.91
CA MET A 441 -17.53 -0.02 -5.52
C MET A 441 -17.95 1.38 -5.07
N ILE A 442 -18.87 1.41 -4.11
CA ILE A 442 -19.26 2.60 -3.38
C ILE A 442 -19.47 2.26 -1.91
N MET A 443 -18.86 3.06 -1.04
CA MET A 443 -19.21 3.15 0.37
C MET A 443 -19.96 4.45 0.59
N LYS A 444 -21.12 4.38 1.21
CA LYS A 444 -21.91 5.55 1.60
C LYS A 444 -22.73 5.23 2.85
N ASP A 445 -22.74 6.15 3.80
CA ASP A 445 -23.30 5.90 5.12
C ASP A 445 -22.65 4.64 5.74
N HIS A 446 -23.42 3.67 6.20
CA HIS A 446 -22.91 2.37 6.69
C HIS A 446 -22.91 1.27 5.62
N TYR A 447 -23.34 1.57 4.40
CA TYR A 447 -23.43 0.59 3.32
C TYR A 447 -22.17 0.57 2.45
N GLU A 448 -21.81 -0.63 1.98
CA GLU A 448 -20.83 -0.90 0.95
C GLU A 448 -21.47 -1.73 -0.16
N LEU A 449 -21.34 -1.26 -1.40
CA LEU A 449 -21.90 -1.94 -2.57
C LEU A 449 -20.79 -2.23 -3.58
N PHE A 450 -20.78 -3.47 -4.08
CA PHE A 450 -19.98 -3.91 -5.21
C PHE A 450 -20.87 -4.19 -6.41
N TRP A 451 -20.42 -3.72 -7.58
CA TRP A 451 -21.07 -3.94 -8.86
C TRP A 451 -20.08 -4.57 -9.83
N PHE A 452 -20.29 -5.85 -10.15
CA PHE A 452 -19.51 -6.61 -11.11
C PHE A 452 -20.29 -6.70 -12.42
N PHE A 453 -19.69 -6.30 -13.53
CA PHE A 453 -20.37 -6.25 -14.83
C PHE A 453 -19.49 -6.75 -15.97
N GLY A 454 -20.10 -7.44 -16.93
CA GLY A 454 -19.49 -7.86 -18.18
C GLY A 454 -18.56 -9.07 -18.11
N TYR A 455 -18.30 -9.65 -16.93
CA TYR A 455 -17.44 -10.82 -16.76
C TYR A 455 -18.04 -12.07 -17.41
N GLU A 456 -17.21 -12.89 -18.08
CA GLU A 456 -17.64 -14.15 -18.71
C GLU A 456 -18.24 -15.14 -17.71
N THR A 457 -17.75 -15.15 -16.48
CA THR A 457 -18.22 -15.99 -15.39
C THR A 457 -19.66 -15.70 -14.93
N ILE A 458 -20.19 -14.52 -15.29
CA ILE A 458 -21.55 -14.08 -14.91
C ILE A 458 -22.43 -13.76 -16.14
N GLN A 459 -22.07 -14.25 -17.33
CA GLN A 459 -22.80 -13.92 -18.58
C GLN A 459 -24.30 -14.20 -18.53
N GLU A 460 -24.73 -15.27 -17.86
CA GLU A 460 -26.14 -15.60 -17.70
C GLU A 460 -26.93 -14.61 -16.84
N GLN A 461 -26.23 -13.92 -15.92
CA GLN A 461 -26.82 -12.96 -14.99
C GLN A 461 -26.66 -11.50 -15.47
N GLY A 462 -25.69 -11.27 -16.38
CA GLY A 462 -25.33 -9.95 -16.91
C GLY A 462 -24.51 -9.09 -15.94
N GLU A 463 -24.89 -9.05 -14.69
CA GLU A 463 -24.20 -8.36 -13.60
C GLU A 463 -24.40 -9.09 -12.28
N VAL A 464 -23.48 -8.92 -11.33
CA VAL A 464 -23.62 -9.33 -9.94
C VAL A 464 -23.52 -8.09 -9.06
N ILE A 465 -24.40 -7.99 -8.09
CA ILE A 465 -24.45 -6.90 -7.13
C ILE A 465 -24.38 -7.50 -5.73
N GLU A 466 -23.51 -6.93 -4.92
CA GLU A 466 -23.43 -7.26 -3.51
C GLU A 466 -23.57 -5.98 -2.70
N LEU A 467 -24.34 -6.05 -1.61
CA LEU A 467 -24.56 -4.94 -0.68
C LEU A 467 -24.34 -5.44 0.74
N TYR A 468 -23.53 -4.74 1.51
CA TYR A 468 -23.24 -5.06 2.90
C TYR A 468 -23.50 -3.84 3.81
N ASP A 469 -23.84 -4.12 5.06
CA ASP A 469 -23.97 -3.13 6.13
C ASP A 469 -22.76 -3.28 7.05
N LEU A 470 -21.77 -2.41 6.91
CA LEU A 470 -20.50 -2.52 7.63
C LEU A 470 -20.62 -2.30 9.14
N ASP A 471 -21.66 -1.59 9.63
CA ASP A 471 -21.92 -1.43 11.07
C ASP A 471 -22.44 -2.74 11.69
N ALA A 472 -23.32 -3.46 10.97
CA ALA A 472 -23.92 -4.70 11.43
C ALA A 472 -23.10 -5.95 11.04
N ASP A 473 -22.40 -5.91 9.91
CA ASP A 473 -21.70 -7.02 9.27
C ASP A 473 -20.32 -6.56 8.72
N PRO A 474 -19.37 -6.19 9.58
CA PRO A 474 -18.06 -5.71 9.16
C PRO A 474 -17.21 -6.79 8.45
N GLU A 475 -17.65 -8.04 8.52
CA GLU A 475 -17.00 -9.17 7.83
C GLU A 475 -17.61 -9.49 6.46
N GLU A 476 -18.62 -8.72 6.03
CA GLU A 476 -19.28 -8.85 4.71
C GLU A 476 -19.80 -10.28 4.45
N LEU A 477 -20.48 -10.88 5.45
CA LEU A 477 -20.97 -12.26 5.38
C LEU A 477 -22.33 -12.37 4.70
N ASN A 478 -23.17 -11.32 4.80
CA ASN A 478 -24.56 -11.35 4.42
C ASN A 478 -24.86 -10.33 3.33
N ASN A 479 -24.94 -10.77 2.08
CA ASN A 479 -25.35 -9.92 0.98
C ASN A 479 -26.82 -9.50 1.13
N LEU A 480 -27.08 -8.20 1.29
CA LEU A 480 -28.39 -7.58 1.51
C LEU A 480 -29.10 -7.18 0.20
N TYR A 481 -28.45 -7.32 -0.95
CA TYR A 481 -28.99 -6.87 -2.25
C TYR A 481 -30.43 -7.33 -2.51
N PRO A 482 -30.81 -8.61 -2.28
CA PRO A 482 -32.16 -9.05 -2.56
C PRO A 482 -33.25 -8.40 -1.67
N GLN A 483 -32.86 -7.94 -0.47
CA GLN A 483 -33.76 -7.40 0.54
C GLN A 483 -33.81 -5.87 0.53
N GLN A 484 -32.69 -5.20 0.30
CA GLN A 484 -32.50 -3.74 0.38
C GLN A 484 -32.50 -3.08 -1.01
N LYS A 485 -33.56 -3.30 -1.81
CA LYS A 485 -33.62 -2.85 -3.21
C LYS A 485 -33.51 -1.34 -3.38
N GLU A 486 -34.16 -0.56 -2.53
CA GLU A 486 -34.19 0.91 -2.63
C GLU A 486 -32.77 1.47 -2.45
N VAL A 487 -32.08 1.08 -1.37
CA VAL A 487 -30.69 1.50 -1.09
C VAL A 487 -29.77 1.04 -2.21
N THR A 488 -29.92 -0.20 -2.68
CA THR A 488 -29.11 -0.73 -3.77
C THR A 488 -29.24 0.09 -5.05
N GLU A 489 -30.46 0.41 -5.47
CA GLU A 489 -30.70 1.18 -6.70
C GLU A 489 -30.17 2.61 -6.58
N ASP A 490 -30.25 3.24 -5.42
CA ASP A 490 -29.69 4.57 -5.18
C ASP A 490 -28.16 4.56 -5.32
N LEU A 491 -27.47 3.60 -4.67
CA LEU A 491 -26.02 3.47 -4.74
C LEU A 491 -25.55 3.08 -6.15
N LEU A 492 -26.22 2.12 -6.77
CA LEU A 492 -25.93 1.67 -8.12
C LEU A 492 -26.16 2.79 -9.15
N GLY A 493 -27.19 3.62 -8.94
CA GLY A 493 -27.45 4.80 -9.76
C GLY A 493 -26.28 5.80 -9.77
N ILE A 494 -25.61 5.97 -8.63
CA ILE A 494 -24.39 6.81 -8.55
C ILE A 494 -23.26 6.18 -9.38
N LEU A 495 -23.01 4.87 -9.22
CA LEU A 495 -21.95 4.16 -9.95
C LEU A 495 -22.20 4.13 -11.46
N ARG A 496 -23.45 3.85 -11.89
CA ARG A 496 -23.82 3.86 -13.32
C ARG A 496 -23.58 5.22 -13.96
N LYS A 497 -23.95 6.30 -13.26
CA LYS A 497 -23.68 7.66 -13.75
C LYS A 497 -22.18 7.96 -13.87
N LYS A 498 -21.37 7.52 -12.89
CA LYS A 498 -19.91 7.66 -12.98
C LYS A 498 -19.33 6.84 -14.14
N LEU A 499 -19.82 5.61 -14.34
CA LEU A 499 -19.38 4.75 -15.46
C LEU A 499 -19.73 5.37 -16.82
N GLU A 500 -20.91 5.95 -17.00
CA GLU A 500 -21.27 6.67 -18.23
C GLU A 500 -20.36 7.88 -18.49
N GLN A 501 -19.92 8.58 -17.45
CA GLN A 501 -18.99 9.70 -17.58
C GLN A 501 -17.60 9.21 -17.97
N LEU A 502 -17.15 8.11 -17.37
CA LEU A 502 -15.87 7.47 -17.67
C LEU A 502 -15.86 6.95 -19.11
N ASP A 503 -16.92 6.26 -19.54
CA ASP A 503 -17.05 5.69 -20.87
C ASP A 503 -16.96 6.77 -21.97
N ARG A 504 -17.60 7.91 -21.76
CA ARG A 504 -17.48 9.08 -22.66
C ARG A 504 -16.05 9.65 -22.77
N SER A 505 -15.21 9.39 -21.81
CA SER A 505 -13.83 9.87 -21.81
C SER A 505 -12.88 9.01 -22.68
N TYR A 506 -13.34 7.81 -23.09
CA TYR A 506 -12.64 6.91 -24.02
C TYR A 506 -13.07 7.09 -25.49
N GLY A 507 -14.23 7.66 -25.73
CA GLY A 507 -14.77 7.97 -27.07
C GLY A 507 -14.47 9.40 -27.50
#